data_c4255bb54ea4a356d4667c0cfa8e576c
#
_entry.id   c4255bb54ea4a356d4667c0cfa8e576c
#
_cell.length_a   1.000
_cell.length_b   1.000
_cell.length_c   1.000
_cell.angle_alpha   90.00
_cell.angle_beta   90.00
_cell.angle_gamma   90.00
#
_symmetry.space_group_name_H-M   'P 1'
#
loop_
_entity.id
_entity.type
_entity.pdbx_description
1 polymer ?
#
loop_
_entity_poly.entity_id
_entity_poly.type
_entity_poly.pdbx_seq_one_letter_code
_entity_poly.pdbx_strand_id
1 'polypeptide(L)'
;MTLVVFDLDGTLLNKGSQVSAYTAETLAMMRARNIPYTVATGRTLQAAAAPLKDHYFTLPMILKNGAIIWSPDEERYSHHHLLTREEVWHVMAAFTLNDLTPCVFSL
;
A
#
# COMPACT_ATOMS: atom_id res chain seq x y z
N MET A 1 -9.37 -15.38 -15.29
CA MET A 1 -8.79 -14.02 -15.27
C MET A 1 -7.64 -13.98 -14.28
N THR A 2 -6.54 -13.37 -14.65
CA THR A 2 -5.35 -13.27 -13.79
C THR A 2 -5.22 -11.83 -13.30
N LEU A 3 -5.17 -11.65 -11.99
CA LEU A 3 -4.84 -10.38 -11.36
C LEU A 3 -3.37 -10.40 -11.00
N VAL A 4 -2.62 -9.38 -11.42
CA VAL A 4 -1.21 -9.24 -11.05
C VAL A 4 -1.10 -8.28 -9.86
N VAL A 5 -0.46 -8.74 -8.79
CA VAL A 5 -0.26 -7.93 -7.59
C VAL A 5 1.23 -7.69 -7.42
N PHE A 6 1.64 -6.43 -7.46
CA PHE A 6 3.05 -6.04 -7.32
C PHE A 6 3.38 -5.62 -5.90
N ASP A 7 4.54 -6.03 -5.42
CA ASP A 7 5.18 -5.36 -4.30
C ASP A 7 5.76 -4.04 -4.81
N LEU A 8 5.85 -3.02 -3.96
CA LEU A 8 6.35 -1.71 -4.35
C LEU A 8 7.87 -1.60 -4.23
N ASP A 9 8.35 -1.51 -3.00
CA ASP A 9 9.77 -1.24 -2.75
C ASP A 9 10.63 -2.42 -3.19
N GLY A 10 11.64 -2.13 -4.00
CA GLY A 10 12.54 -3.16 -4.52
C GLY A 10 11.95 -4.03 -5.64
N THR A 11 10.72 -3.78 -6.06
CA THR A 11 10.05 -4.53 -7.14
C THR A 11 9.53 -3.58 -8.20
N LEU A 12 8.39 -2.94 -7.96
CA LEU A 12 7.80 -2.01 -8.93
C LEU A 12 8.54 -0.67 -8.95
N LEU A 13 9.03 -0.23 -7.80
CA LEU A 13 9.77 1.03 -7.67
C LEU A 13 11.28 0.80 -7.78
N ASN A 14 11.96 1.73 -8.46
CA ASN A 14 13.42 1.73 -8.56
C ASN A 14 14.07 2.29 -7.28
N LYS A 15 15.40 2.45 -7.29
CA LYS A 15 16.13 2.98 -6.13
C LYS A 15 15.73 4.39 -5.74
N GLY A 16 15.20 5.17 -6.69
CA GLY A 16 14.67 6.51 -6.45
C GLY A 16 13.22 6.51 -5.96
N SER A 17 12.67 5.36 -5.62
CA SER A 17 11.27 5.19 -5.19
C SER A 17 10.27 5.69 -6.23
N GLN A 18 10.57 5.45 -7.49
CA GLN A 18 9.73 5.88 -8.62
C GLN A 18 9.54 4.73 -9.60
N VAL A 19 8.44 4.79 -10.34
CA VAL A 19 8.18 3.89 -11.47
C VAL A 19 9.04 4.35 -12.64
N SER A 20 9.94 3.48 -13.13
CA SER A 20 10.80 3.80 -14.26
C SER A 20 9.99 3.88 -15.56
N ALA A 21 10.57 4.52 -16.59
CA ALA A 21 9.95 4.58 -17.91
C ALA A 21 9.68 3.17 -18.48
N TYR A 22 10.61 2.25 -18.29
CA TYR A 22 10.44 0.86 -18.72
C TYR A 22 9.24 0.18 -18.03
N THR A 23 9.13 0.35 -16.72
CA THR A 23 8.02 -0.23 -15.95
C THR A 23 6.70 0.43 -16.33
N ALA A 24 6.70 1.76 -16.54
CA ALA A 24 5.50 2.47 -17.00
C ALA A 24 5.00 1.96 -18.35
N GLU A 25 5.91 1.67 -19.27
CA GLU A 25 5.55 1.08 -20.57
C GLU A 25 4.95 -0.33 -20.39
N THR A 26 5.51 -1.12 -19.49
CA THR A 26 4.98 -2.46 -19.18
C THR A 26 3.57 -2.37 -18.62
N LEU A 27 3.32 -1.45 -17.70
CA LEU A 27 1.97 -1.24 -17.17
C LEU A 27 1.00 -0.81 -18.25
N ALA A 28 1.43 0.05 -19.17
CA ALA A 28 0.62 0.46 -20.32
C ALA A 28 0.26 -0.72 -21.22
N MET A 29 1.22 -1.61 -21.47
CA MET A 29 0.96 -2.83 -22.25
C MET A 29 -0.03 -3.75 -21.54
N MET A 30 0.06 -3.86 -20.22
CA MET A 30 -0.89 -4.65 -19.45
C MET A 30 -2.31 -4.09 -19.58
N ARG A 31 -2.47 -2.77 -19.47
CA ARG A 31 -3.77 -2.13 -19.69
C ARG A 31 -4.32 -2.40 -21.10
N ALA A 32 -3.46 -2.28 -22.10
CA ALA A 32 -3.86 -2.53 -23.49
C ALA A 32 -4.33 -3.96 -23.72
N ARG A 33 -3.84 -4.90 -22.92
CA ARG A 33 -4.20 -6.33 -23.03
C ARG A 33 -5.25 -6.75 -21.99
N ASN A 34 -5.85 -5.79 -21.28
CA ASN A 34 -6.83 -6.04 -20.24
C ASN A 34 -6.32 -6.97 -19.12
N ILE A 35 -5.04 -6.83 -18.77
CA ILE A 35 -4.45 -7.54 -17.64
C ILE A 35 -4.55 -6.62 -16.41
N PRO A 36 -5.43 -6.93 -15.43
CA PRO A 36 -5.58 -6.10 -14.25
C PRO A 36 -4.38 -6.21 -13.32
N TYR A 37 -4.03 -5.10 -12.67
CA TYR A 37 -2.92 -5.07 -11.74
C TYR A 37 -3.21 -4.15 -10.56
N THR A 38 -2.57 -4.44 -9.43
CA THR A 38 -2.61 -3.61 -8.24
C THR A 38 -1.33 -3.83 -7.44
N VAL A 39 -1.28 -3.29 -6.22
CA VAL A 39 -0.11 -3.41 -5.34
C VAL A 39 -0.47 -3.97 -3.99
N ALA A 40 0.51 -4.61 -3.36
CA ALA A 40 0.47 -4.99 -1.95
C ALA A 40 1.77 -4.50 -1.32
N THR A 41 1.68 -3.66 -0.28
CA THR A 41 2.83 -2.97 0.28
C THR A 41 2.65 -2.74 1.79
N GLY A 42 3.79 -2.55 2.47
CA GLY A 42 3.79 -2.09 3.86
C GLY A 42 3.57 -0.57 4.01
N ARG A 43 3.53 0.17 2.89
CA ARG A 43 3.35 1.62 2.93
C ARG A 43 1.94 2.04 3.33
N THR A 44 1.83 3.28 3.84
CA THR A 44 0.53 3.96 4.02
C THR A 44 -0.03 4.39 2.68
N LEU A 45 -1.28 4.82 2.66
CA LEU A 45 -1.91 5.36 1.44
C LEU A 45 -1.10 6.53 0.86
N GLN A 46 -0.73 7.49 1.71
CA GLN A 46 0.00 8.68 1.26
C GLN A 46 1.36 8.30 0.65
N ALA A 47 2.08 7.38 1.30
CA ALA A 47 3.39 6.96 0.83
C ALA A 47 3.32 6.10 -0.44
N ALA A 48 2.24 5.36 -0.64
CA ALA A 48 2.05 4.53 -1.84
C ALA A 48 1.51 5.34 -3.01
N ALA A 49 0.60 6.28 -2.76
CA ALA A 49 -0.09 7.02 -3.82
C ALA A 49 0.85 7.90 -4.64
N ALA A 50 1.82 8.54 -4.00
CA ALA A 50 2.71 9.48 -4.68
C ALA A 50 3.47 8.85 -5.86
N PRO A 51 4.21 7.72 -5.69
CA PRO A 51 4.92 7.11 -6.82
C PRO A 51 4.00 6.44 -7.83
N LEU A 52 2.76 6.12 -7.46
CA LEU A 52 1.81 5.45 -8.36
C LEU A 52 0.91 6.42 -9.13
N LYS A 53 1.02 7.70 -8.83
CA LYS A 53 0.29 8.73 -9.54
C LYS A 53 0.59 8.64 -11.05
N ASP A 54 -0.44 8.81 -11.87
CA ASP A 54 -0.34 8.76 -13.34
C ASP A 54 -0.04 7.38 -13.93
N HIS A 55 -0.09 6.32 -13.12
CA HIS A 55 0.12 4.93 -13.60
C HIS A 55 -1.16 4.09 -13.54
N TYR A 56 -2.31 4.73 -13.34
CA TYR A 56 -3.65 4.14 -13.46
C TYR A 56 -3.90 2.95 -12.53
N PHE A 57 -3.51 3.08 -11.27
CA PHE A 57 -3.85 2.11 -10.24
C PHE A 57 -5.27 2.40 -9.75
N THR A 58 -6.24 1.73 -10.36
CA THR A 58 -7.67 1.96 -10.11
C THR A 58 -8.32 0.86 -9.29
N LEU A 59 -7.67 -0.28 -9.16
CA LEU A 59 -8.16 -1.40 -8.36
C LEU A 59 -7.80 -1.23 -6.89
N PRO A 60 -8.53 -1.91 -5.98
CA PRO A 60 -8.18 -1.85 -4.56
C PRO A 60 -6.73 -2.19 -4.29
N MET A 61 -6.07 -1.37 -3.47
CA MET A 61 -4.66 -1.52 -3.10
C MET A 61 -4.54 -2.06 -1.69
N ILE A 62 -3.68 -3.05 -1.52
CA ILE A 62 -3.40 -3.66 -0.22
C ILE A 62 -2.26 -2.89 0.43
N LEU A 63 -2.54 -2.24 1.56
CA LEU A 63 -1.63 -1.34 2.25
C LEU A 63 -1.36 -1.82 3.68
N LYS A 64 -0.29 -1.31 4.29
CA LYS A 64 0.11 -1.63 5.66
C LYS A 64 0.13 -3.13 5.90
N ASN A 65 0.75 -3.86 4.96
CA ASN A 65 0.92 -5.32 5.03
C ASN A 65 -0.42 -6.08 5.17
N GLY A 66 -1.47 -5.56 4.56
CA GLY A 66 -2.79 -6.20 4.57
C GLY A 66 -3.75 -5.70 5.64
N ALA A 67 -3.30 -4.80 6.53
CA ALA A 67 -4.19 -4.26 7.57
C ALA A 67 -5.29 -3.37 7.01
N ILE A 68 -5.02 -2.72 5.88
CA ILE A 68 -6.01 -1.86 5.20
C ILE A 68 -6.01 -2.13 3.71
N ILE A 69 -7.18 -1.94 3.09
CA ILE A 69 -7.35 -1.99 1.64
C ILE A 69 -8.02 -0.69 1.23
N TRP A 70 -7.38 0.06 0.34
CA TRP A 70 -7.91 1.30 -0.20
C TRP A 70 -8.51 1.05 -1.57
N SER A 71 -9.73 1.53 -1.77
CA SER A 71 -10.42 1.48 -3.06
C SER A 71 -10.35 2.85 -3.73
N PRO A 72 -9.53 3.02 -4.78
CA PRO A 72 -9.40 4.31 -5.46
C PRO A 72 -10.70 4.80 -6.10
N ASP A 73 -11.50 3.88 -6.67
CA ASP A 73 -12.75 4.23 -7.33
C ASP A 73 -13.80 4.74 -6.34
N GLU A 74 -13.84 4.16 -5.15
CA GLU A 74 -14.80 4.54 -4.12
C GLU A 74 -14.24 5.59 -3.16
N GLU A 75 -12.95 5.88 -3.26
CA GLU A 75 -12.23 6.82 -2.41
C GLU A 75 -12.46 6.52 -0.92
N ARG A 76 -12.38 5.24 -0.55
CA ARG A 76 -12.55 4.79 0.84
C ARG A 76 -11.75 3.53 1.13
N TYR A 77 -11.55 3.26 2.41
CA TYR A 77 -11.02 1.98 2.84
C TYR A 77 -12.14 0.93 2.79
N SER A 78 -12.00 -0.06 1.92
CA SER A 78 -12.95 -1.15 1.80
C SER A 78 -12.74 -2.23 2.85
N HIS A 79 -11.57 -2.24 3.48
CA HIS A 79 -11.21 -3.14 4.58
C HIS A 79 -10.25 -2.45 5.51
N HIS A 80 -10.43 -2.63 6.80
CA HIS A 80 -9.47 -2.21 7.81
C HIS A 80 -9.51 -3.16 9.00
N HIS A 81 -8.34 -3.51 9.50
CA HIS A 81 -8.19 -4.27 10.72
C HIS A 81 -7.37 -3.43 11.67
N LEU A 82 -8.05 -2.80 12.62
CA LEU A 82 -7.44 -1.89 13.57
C LEU A 82 -7.32 -2.56 14.93
N LEU A 83 -6.31 -2.15 15.68
CA LEU A 83 -6.16 -2.59 17.07
C LEU A 83 -7.33 -2.04 17.90
N THR A 84 -7.81 -2.83 18.83
CA THR A 84 -8.79 -2.37 19.81
C THR A 84 -8.13 -1.39 20.77
N ARG A 85 -8.95 -0.58 21.49
CA ARG A 85 -8.42 0.33 22.50
C ARG A 85 -7.57 -0.41 23.54
N GLU A 86 -8.02 -1.59 23.96
CA GLU A 86 -7.31 -2.42 24.93
C GLU A 86 -5.96 -2.91 24.37
N GLU A 87 -5.96 -3.38 23.13
CA GLU A 87 -4.72 -3.80 22.45
C GLU A 87 -3.72 -2.66 22.32
N VAL A 88 -4.20 -1.47 21.93
CA VAL A 88 -3.34 -0.26 21.86
C VAL A 88 -2.73 0.04 23.22
N TRP A 89 -3.54 -0.02 24.29
CA TRP A 89 -3.07 0.21 25.64
C TRP A 89 -1.96 -0.75 26.04
N HIS A 90 -2.15 -2.04 25.79
CA HIS A 90 -1.15 -3.06 26.12
C HIS A 90 0.15 -2.88 25.33
N VAL A 91 0.05 -2.58 24.03
CA VAL A 91 1.23 -2.37 23.19
C VAL A 91 2.00 -1.12 23.64
N MET A 92 1.28 -0.01 23.89
CA MET A 92 1.92 1.23 24.34
C MET A 92 2.63 1.05 25.69
N ALA A 93 2.03 0.30 26.61
CA ALA A 93 2.64 -0.01 27.90
C ALA A 93 3.95 -0.80 27.71
N ALA A 94 3.98 -1.76 26.81
CA ALA A 94 5.18 -2.54 26.51
C ALA A 94 6.31 -1.67 25.96
N PHE A 95 5.99 -0.74 25.06
CA PHE A 95 6.99 0.21 24.54
C PHE A 95 7.55 1.10 25.66
N THR A 96 6.68 1.63 26.51
CA THR A 96 7.09 2.49 27.62
C THR A 96 8.00 1.76 28.61
N LEU A 97 7.66 0.51 28.95
CA LEU A 97 8.46 -0.31 29.86
C LEU A 97 9.85 -0.62 29.32
N ASN A 98 10.04 -0.58 28.01
CA ASN A 98 11.31 -0.87 27.37
C ASN A 98 12.02 0.38 26.83
N ASP A 99 11.59 1.57 27.24
CA ASP A 99 12.14 2.87 26.79
C ASP A 99 12.16 3.01 25.27
N LEU A 100 11.14 2.49 24.61
CA LEU A 100 10.98 2.57 23.15
C LEU A 100 9.86 3.53 22.80
N THR A 101 10.05 4.26 21.70
CA THR A 101 9.02 5.16 21.18
C THR A 101 8.42 4.54 19.92
N PRO A 102 7.14 4.18 19.92
CA PRO A 102 6.50 3.60 18.75
C PRO A 102 6.13 4.66 17.72
N CYS A 103 6.04 4.24 16.48
CA CYS A 103 5.44 5.02 15.42
C CYS A 103 3.98 4.57 15.29
N VAL A 104 3.03 5.48 15.49
CA VAL A 104 1.60 5.18 15.49
C VAL A 104 0.96 5.75 14.24
N PHE A 105 0.22 4.92 13.51
CA PHE A 105 -0.53 5.33 12.33
C PHE A 105 -2.03 5.22 12.64
N SER A 106 -2.79 6.24 12.25
CA SER A 106 -4.24 6.25 12.33
C SER A 106 -4.86 6.46 10.94
N LEU A 107 -6.08 6.02 10.79
CA LEU A 107 -6.82 6.25 9.54
C LEU A 107 -7.29 7.69 9.40
#